data_f77701410e0cec3ab71b43f7742b90ca
#
_entry.id   f77701410e0cec3ab71b43f7742b90ca
#
_cell.length_a   1.000
_cell.length_b   1.000
_cell.length_c   1.000
_cell.angle_alpha   90.00
_cell.angle_beta   90.00
_cell.angle_gamma   90.00
#
_symmetry.space_group_name_H-M   'P 1'
#
loop_
_entity.id
_entity.type
_entity.pdbx_description
1 polymer ?
#
loop_
_entity_poly.entity_id
_entity_poly.type
_entity_poly.pdbx_seq_one_letter_code
_entity_poly.pdbx_strand_id
1 'polypeptide(L)'
;MVQSLLIITRKVLHLEDYITIGHIEAMNKVIVLTGSIVGCAYLSELFVAWYSQNTYEWWAFRENRVNIFSPYGWAYYGMMFCNVVSPQLFWSRKLRRNVLFTFFMAVLINVGMWFERFVIIVTSIYRDFLPSSWTTYYSPSIWEIGFYLGTFGLFFTCYFLFAKFFPVIAVAEIKHILKTSGENYKAKMTELEKKDSDKFYIEEVEHAH
;
A
#
# COMPACT_ATOMS: atom_id res chain seq x y z
N MET A 1 1.62 0.50 -2.52
CA MET A 1 1.08 1.03 -3.79
C MET A 1 -0.16 0.27 -4.27
N VAL A 2 -0.10 -1.05 -4.51
CA VAL A 2 -1.27 -1.85 -4.96
C VAL A 2 -2.48 -1.68 -4.05
N GLN A 3 -2.31 -1.70 -2.74
CA GLN A 3 -3.39 -1.56 -1.76
C GLN A 3 -4.09 -0.19 -1.84
N SER A 4 -3.34 0.90 -2.03
CA SER A 4 -3.93 2.24 -2.18
C SER A 4 -4.73 2.35 -3.47
N LEU A 5 -4.20 1.81 -4.58
CA LEU A 5 -4.91 1.77 -5.86
C LEU A 5 -6.18 0.92 -5.78
N LEU A 6 -6.11 -0.25 -5.13
CA LEU A 6 -7.26 -1.14 -4.94
C LEU A 6 -8.40 -0.45 -4.18
N ILE A 7 -8.09 0.31 -3.13
CA ILE A 7 -9.10 1.05 -2.36
C ILE A 7 -9.68 2.21 -3.19
N ILE A 8 -8.84 2.95 -3.93
CA ILE A 8 -9.30 4.03 -4.81
C ILE A 8 -10.20 3.48 -5.91
N THR A 9 -9.75 2.43 -6.61
CA THR A 9 -10.50 1.80 -7.70
C THR A 9 -11.83 1.23 -7.21
N ARG A 10 -11.85 0.58 -6.04
CA ARG A 10 -13.06 0.09 -5.38
C ARG A 10 -14.10 1.19 -5.22
N LYS A 11 -13.66 2.40 -4.80
CA LYS A 11 -14.56 3.52 -4.55
C LYS A 11 -14.97 4.25 -5.85
N VAL A 12 -14.03 4.47 -6.76
CA VAL A 12 -14.26 5.23 -8.01
C VAL A 12 -15.13 4.46 -9.00
N LEU A 13 -14.90 3.14 -9.11
CA LEU A 13 -15.62 2.27 -10.06
C LEU A 13 -16.81 1.54 -9.41
N HIS A 14 -17.18 1.88 -8.15
CA HIS A 14 -18.28 1.23 -7.41
C HIS A 14 -18.19 -0.31 -7.37
N LEU A 15 -16.97 -0.85 -7.23
CA LEU A 15 -16.70 -2.29 -7.20
C LEU A 15 -16.78 -2.87 -5.78
N GLU A 16 -17.65 -2.34 -4.93
CA GLU A 16 -17.73 -2.73 -3.51
C GLU A 16 -18.20 -4.18 -3.33
N ASP A 17 -19.05 -4.66 -4.24
CA ASP A 17 -19.56 -6.02 -4.23
C ASP A 17 -18.51 -7.07 -4.65
N TYR A 18 -17.56 -6.68 -5.50
CA TYR A 18 -16.50 -7.56 -5.98
C TYR A 18 -15.27 -7.54 -5.07
N ILE A 19 -14.87 -6.36 -4.61
CA ILE A 19 -13.71 -6.18 -3.72
C ILE A 19 -14.23 -6.11 -2.28
N THR A 20 -14.38 -7.27 -1.65
CA THR A 20 -14.88 -7.37 -0.27
C THR A 20 -13.82 -6.97 0.76
N ILE A 21 -14.27 -6.72 2.00
CA ILE A 21 -13.37 -6.46 3.14
C ILE A 21 -12.41 -7.63 3.39
N GLY A 22 -12.82 -8.86 3.02
CA GLY A 22 -11.98 -10.05 3.12
C GLY A 22 -10.73 -9.96 2.24
N HIS A 23 -10.84 -9.42 1.03
CA HIS A 23 -9.69 -9.20 0.12
C HIS A 23 -8.72 -8.16 0.71
N ILE A 24 -9.24 -7.06 1.28
CA ILE A 24 -8.44 -6.05 1.96
C ILE A 24 -7.72 -6.65 3.17
N GLU A 25 -8.41 -7.47 3.96
CA GLU A 25 -7.80 -8.17 5.10
C GLU A 25 -6.68 -9.12 4.67
N ALA A 26 -6.87 -9.88 3.59
CA ALA A 26 -5.85 -10.77 3.05
C ALA A 26 -4.62 -10.00 2.57
N MET A 27 -4.80 -8.89 1.84
CA MET A 27 -3.71 -8.01 1.41
C MET A 27 -2.95 -7.40 2.60
N ASN A 28 -3.65 -7.00 3.66
CA ASN A 28 -3.02 -6.47 4.86
C ASN A 28 -2.16 -7.52 5.58
N LYS A 29 -2.51 -8.82 5.54
CA LYS A 29 -1.67 -9.90 6.05
C LYS A 29 -0.37 -10.03 5.24
N VAL A 30 -0.47 -9.91 3.92
CA VAL A 30 0.71 -9.92 3.04
C VAL A 30 1.62 -8.72 3.35
N ILE A 31 1.04 -7.54 3.62
CA ILE A 31 1.81 -6.34 4.01
C ILE A 31 2.58 -6.56 5.32
N VAL A 32 1.99 -7.22 6.32
CA VAL A 32 2.70 -7.58 7.57
C VAL A 32 3.88 -8.49 7.27
N LEU A 33 3.66 -9.53 6.48
CA LEU A 33 4.71 -10.48 6.12
C LEU A 33 5.86 -9.79 5.39
N THR A 34 5.55 -9.02 4.34
CA THR A 34 6.57 -8.31 3.56
C THR A 34 7.29 -7.25 4.40
N GLY A 35 6.58 -6.50 5.25
CA GLY A 35 7.19 -5.53 6.17
C GLY A 35 8.13 -6.19 7.19
N SER A 36 7.82 -7.40 7.66
CA SER A 36 8.70 -8.17 8.52
C SER A 36 9.96 -8.64 7.79
N ILE A 37 9.83 -9.09 6.54
CA ILE A 37 10.97 -9.47 5.70
C ILE A 37 11.89 -8.26 5.44
N VAL A 38 11.32 -7.10 5.13
CA VAL A 38 12.06 -5.85 4.92
C VAL A 38 12.78 -5.44 6.21
N GLY A 39 12.14 -5.59 7.38
CA GLY A 39 12.79 -5.35 8.67
C GLY A 39 14.02 -6.25 8.90
N CYS A 40 13.92 -7.55 8.58
CA CYS A 40 15.05 -8.46 8.63
C CYS A 40 16.16 -8.06 7.65
N ALA A 41 15.80 -7.60 6.44
CA ALA A 41 16.77 -7.14 5.45
C ALA A 41 17.56 -5.92 5.95
N TYR A 42 16.91 -4.94 6.55
CA TYR A 42 17.60 -3.77 7.12
C TYR A 42 18.51 -4.14 8.30
N LEU A 43 18.08 -5.08 9.16
CA LEU A 43 18.94 -5.58 10.23
C LEU A 43 20.15 -6.34 9.67
N SER A 44 19.97 -7.11 8.60
CA SER A 44 21.08 -7.80 7.93
C SER A 44 22.05 -6.83 7.29
N GLU A 45 21.57 -5.74 6.67
CA GLU A 45 22.44 -4.68 6.12
C GLU A 45 23.30 -4.03 7.21
N LEU A 46 22.69 -3.70 8.35
CA LEU A 46 23.41 -3.16 9.50
C LEU A 46 24.44 -4.14 10.06
N PHE A 47 24.06 -5.42 10.16
CA PHE A 47 24.96 -6.49 10.62
C PHE A 47 26.14 -6.67 9.70
N VAL A 48 25.93 -6.71 8.39
CA VAL A 48 27.01 -6.86 7.39
C VAL A 48 27.98 -5.68 7.47
N ALA A 49 27.47 -4.44 7.55
CA ALA A 49 28.31 -3.25 7.68
C ALA A 49 29.17 -3.28 8.95
N TRP A 50 28.61 -3.82 10.05
CA TRP A 50 29.37 -3.98 11.31
C TRP A 50 30.38 -5.13 11.25
N TYR A 51 29.97 -6.27 10.67
CA TYR A 51 30.78 -7.50 10.63
C TYR A 51 31.96 -7.40 9.63
N SER A 52 31.80 -6.65 8.55
CA SER A 52 32.84 -6.48 7.52
C SER A 52 34.15 -5.89 8.07
N GLN A 53 34.09 -5.24 9.24
CA GLN A 53 35.21 -4.53 9.87
C GLN A 53 35.90 -3.51 8.96
N ASN A 54 35.26 -3.16 7.85
CA ASN A 54 35.74 -2.10 6.98
C ASN A 54 35.41 -0.75 7.60
N THR A 55 36.43 -0.03 8.03
CA THR A 55 36.31 1.24 8.74
C THR A 55 35.53 2.29 7.94
N TYR A 56 35.71 2.32 6.61
CA TYR A 56 35.03 3.28 5.72
C TYR A 56 33.56 2.95 5.54
N GLU A 57 33.22 1.69 5.37
CA GLU A 57 31.84 1.23 5.22
C GLU A 57 31.05 1.43 6.52
N TRP A 58 31.63 1.02 7.64
CA TRP A 58 31.03 1.22 8.97
C TRP A 58 30.84 2.70 9.29
N TRP A 59 31.83 3.54 8.98
CA TRP A 59 31.72 4.97 9.18
C TRP A 59 30.63 5.59 8.30
N ALA A 60 30.58 5.26 7.03
CA ALA A 60 29.56 5.74 6.10
C ALA A 60 28.15 5.32 6.53
N PHE A 61 28.00 4.10 7.04
CA PHE A 61 26.72 3.61 7.52
C PHE A 61 26.31 4.28 8.83
N ARG A 62 27.21 4.33 9.81
CA ARG A 62 26.96 4.89 11.14
C ARG A 62 26.74 6.41 11.08
N GLU A 63 27.64 7.15 10.49
CA GLU A 63 27.63 8.61 10.52
C GLU A 63 26.62 9.21 9.54
N ASN A 64 26.38 8.57 8.40
CA ASN A 64 25.45 9.13 7.39
C ASN A 64 24.01 8.68 7.60
N ARG A 65 23.77 7.48 8.14
CA ARG A 65 22.42 6.92 8.24
C ARG A 65 21.92 6.80 9.69
N VAL A 66 22.72 6.20 10.57
CA VAL A 66 22.28 5.88 11.94
C VAL A 66 22.41 7.06 12.89
N ASN A 67 23.35 7.97 12.68
CA ASN A 67 23.51 9.12 13.54
C ASN A 67 22.32 10.10 13.38
N ILE A 68 21.61 10.37 14.51
CA ILE A 68 20.45 11.27 14.54
C ILE A 68 20.84 12.71 14.14
N PHE A 69 22.07 13.10 14.45
CA PHE A 69 22.60 14.43 14.10
C PHE A 69 23.11 14.52 12.65
N SER A 70 23.08 13.43 11.91
CA SER A 70 23.39 13.42 10.50
C SER A 70 22.34 14.24 9.71
N PRO A 71 22.75 14.97 8.65
CA PRO A 71 21.84 15.72 7.80
C PRO A 71 20.68 14.89 7.24
N TYR A 72 20.90 13.59 7.05
CA TYR A 72 19.90 12.67 6.45
C TYR A 72 19.41 11.61 7.46
N GLY A 73 19.82 11.64 8.70
CA GLY A 73 19.40 10.70 9.75
C GLY A 73 17.86 10.68 9.91
N TRP A 74 17.21 11.83 9.82
CA TRP A 74 15.75 11.92 9.88
C TRP A 74 15.04 11.09 8.80
N ALA A 75 15.59 11.04 7.59
CA ALA A 75 15.03 10.25 6.50
C ALA A 75 15.18 8.73 6.75
N TYR A 76 16.33 8.32 7.32
CA TYR A 76 16.55 6.93 7.70
C TYR A 76 15.59 6.45 8.80
N TYR A 77 15.39 7.24 9.85
CA TYR A 77 14.42 6.90 10.89
C TYR A 77 12.98 6.95 10.39
N GLY A 78 12.65 7.91 9.53
CA GLY A 78 11.36 7.97 8.84
C GLY A 78 11.09 6.72 7.99
N MET A 79 12.09 6.25 7.24
CA MET A 79 12.04 5.01 6.48
C MET A 79 11.78 3.79 7.38
N MET A 80 12.56 3.64 8.45
CA MET A 80 12.41 2.54 9.40
C MET A 80 11.02 2.52 10.04
N PHE A 81 10.52 3.68 10.45
CA PHE A 81 9.18 3.80 11.02
C PHE A 81 8.10 3.43 10.01
N CYS A 82 8.14 3.97 8.80
CA CYS A 82 7.11 3.75 7.79
C CYS A 82 7.13 2.32 7.22
N ASN A 83 8.31 1.72 7.01
CA ASN A 83 8.42 0.42 6.32
C ASN A 83 8.43 -0.78 7.28
N VAL A 84 8.91 -0.59 8.52
CA VAL A 84 9.04 -1.71 9.48
C VAL A 84 7.98 -1.61 10.57
N VAL A 85 7.89 -0.47 11.28
CA VAL A 85 6.99 -0.34 12.44
C VAL A 85 5.54 -0.24 12.00
N SER A 86 5.26 0.56 11.01
CA SER A 86 3.92 0.84 10.53
C SER A 86 3.16 -0.41 10.05
N PRO A 87 3.73 -1.34 9.24
CA PRO A 87 3.05 -2.58 8.87
C PRO A 87 2.70 -3.48 10.05
N GLN A 88 3.47 -3.43 11.15
CA GLN A 88 3.21 -4.27 12.33
C GLN A 88 1.89 -3.92 13.02
N LEU A 89 1.33 -2.72 12.84
CA LEU A 89 0.03 -2.35 13.37
C LEU A 89 -1.11 -3.21 12.81
N PHE A 90 -0.93 -3.80 11.64
CA PHE A 90 -1.90 -4.72 11.04
C PHE A 90 -1.98 -6.10 11.71
N TRP A 91 -1.16 -6.39 12.72
CA TRP A 91 -1.37 -7.56 13.57
C TRP A 91 -2.73 -7.50 14.26
N SER A 92 -3.20 -6.31 14.63
CA SER A 92 -4.52 -6.13 15.22
C SER A 92 -5.63 -6.35 14.19
N ARG A 93 -6.53 -7.30 14.47
CA ARG A 93 -7.66 -7.61 13.58
C ARG A 93 -8.61 -6.43 13.37
N LYS A 94 -8.78 -5.58 14.40
CA LYS A 94 -9.64 -4.39 14.32
C LYS A 94 -9.11 -3.36 13.33
N LEU A 95 -7.81 -3.09 13.38
CA LEU A 95 -7.14 -2.13 12.49
C LEU A 95 -7.07 -2.66 11.05
N ARG A 96 -6.82 -3.96 10.88
CA ARG A 96 -6.71 -4.63 9.57
C ARG A 96 -8.00 -4.59 8.76
N ARG A 97 -9.18 -4.51 9.40
CA ARG A 97 -10.50 -4.48 8.75
C ARG A 97 -11.03 -3.07 8.49
N ASN A 98 -10.38 -2.05 9.02
CA ASN A 98 -10.78 -0.67 8.80
C ASN A 98 -10.19 -0.15 7.49
N VAL A 99 -11.07 0.12 6.51
CA VAL A 99 -10.66 0.53 5.15
C VAL A 99 -9.97 1.90 5.17
N LEU A 100 -10.47 2.84 5.96
CA LEU A 100 -9.88 4.18 6.07
C LEU A 100 -8.47 4.11 6.68
N PHE A 101 -8.33 3.36 7.77
CA PHE A 101 -7.02 3.14 8.40
C PHE A 101 -6.05 2.47 7.43
N THR A 102 -6.50 1.44 6.70
CA THR A 102 -5.70 0.75 5.69
C THR A 102 -5.24 1.69 4.58
N PHE A 103 -6.09 2.61 4.14
CA PHE A 103 -5.72 3.60 3.13
C PHE A 103 -4.59 4.52 3.61
N PHE A 104 -4.74 5.10 4.81
CA PHE A 104 -3.69 5.96 5.39
C PHE A 104 -2.38 5.20 5.59
N MET A 105 -2.43 3.96 6.06
CA MET A 105 -1.24 3.13 6.23
C MET A 105 -0.59 2.78 4.89
N ALA A 106 -1.38 2.51 3.86
CA ALA A 106 -0.86 2.25 2.51
C ALA A 106 -0.15 3.48 1.92
N VAL A 107 -0.67 4.68 2.16
CA VAL A 107 0.00 5.94 1.78
C VAL A 107 1.28 6.13 2.59
N LEU A 108 1.24 5.89 3.91
CA LEU A 108 2.41 6.01 4.78
C LEU A 108 3.55 5.07 4.36
N ILE A 109 3.24 3.82 4.01
CA ILE A 109 4.21 2.86 3.49
C ILE A 109 4.78 3.33 2.13
N ASN A 110 3.97 3.93 1.26
CA ASN A 110 4.47 4.49 0.01
C ASN A 110 5.46 5.65 0.25
N VAL A 111 5.19 6.49 1.23
CA VAL A 111 6.13 7.55 1.67
C VAL A 111 7.40 6.92 2.24
N GLY A 112 7.30 5.83 3.01
CA GLY A 112 8.45 5.06 3.50
C GLY A 112 9.32 4.49 2.38
N MET A 113 8.71 3.96 1.32
CA MET A 113 9.42 3.48 0.13
C MET A 113 10.12 4.62 -0.63
N TRP A 114 9.56 5.82 -0.60
CA TRP A 114 10.23 6.99 -1.15
C TRP A 114 11.45 7.38 -0.29
N PHE A 115 11.32 7.39 1.05
CA PHE A 115 12.44 7.63 1.95
C PHE A 115 13.55 6.60 1.80
N GLU A 116 13.20 5.34 1.58
CA GLU A 116 14.19 4.28 1.32
C GLU A 116 15.04 4.60 0.10
N ARG A 117 14.40 4.96 -1.01
CA ARG A 117 15.13 5.35 -2.23
C ARG A 117 15.94 6.62 -2.04
N PHE A 118 15.40 7.60 -1.33
CA PHE A 118 16.11 8.82 -0.97
C PHE A 118 17.36 8.51 -0.14
N VAL A 119 17.23 7.70 0.90
CA VAL A 119 18.36 7.30 1.75
C VAL A 119 19.42 6.55 0.94
N ILE A 120 19.03 5.55 0.15
CA ILE A 120 19.99 4.76 -0.64
C ILE A 120 20.72 5.63 -1.65
N ILE A 121 20.02 6.45 -2.40
CA ILE A 121 20.61 7.24 -3.49
C ILE A 121 21.41 8.43 -2.94
N VAL A 122 20.77 9.25 -2.11
CA VAL A 122 21.37 10.51 -1.67
C VAL A 122 22.54 10.27 -0.72
N THR A 123 22.44 9.34 0.22
CA THR A 123 23.54 9.08 1.16
C THR A 123 24.73 8.39 0.47
N SER A 124 24.51 7.67 -0.62
CA SER A 124 25.60 7.00 -1.38
C SER A 124 26.30 7.95 -2.34
N ILE A 125 25.56 8.85 -3.01
CA ILE A 125 26.13 9.75 -4.03
C ILE A 125 26.63 11.06 -3.41
N TYR A 126 26.03 11.48 -2.30
CA TYR A 126 26.31 12.77 -1.66
C TYR A 126 27.76 12.96 -1.22
N ARG A 127 28.42 11.90 -0.79
CA ARG A 127 29.85 11.93 -0.44
C ARG A 127 30.65 11.23 -1.54
N ASP A 128 30.98 12.00 -2.54
CA ASP A 128 31.96 11.60 -3.53
C ASP A 128 33.37 11.63 -2.93
N PHE A 129 34.34 11.01 -3.58
CA PHE A 129 35.75 10.96 -3.14
C PHE A 129 36.44 12.32 -3.19
N LEU A 130 35.81 13.32 -3.76
CA LEU A 130 36.35 14.68 -3.85
C LEU A 130 36.11 15.45 -2.53
N PRO A 131 37.15 16.08 -1.94
CA PRO A 131 37.03 16.84 -0.71
C PRO A 131 36.00 18.00 -0.80
N SER A 132 35.78 18.55 -1.98
CA SER A 132 34.81 19.64 -2.24
C SER A 132 33.37 19.21 -2.04
N SER A 133 33.04 17.91 -2.19
CA SER A 133 31.68 17.38 -2.02
C SER A 133 31.29 17.14 -0.55
N TRP A 134 32.21 17.25 0.39
CA TRP A 134 31.98 16.96 1.81
C TRP A 134 31.24 18.07 2.56
N THR A 135 31.19 19.27 1.99
CA THR A 135 30.60 20.48 2.63
C THR A 135 29.22 20.86 2.06
N THR A 136 28.83 20.25 0.94
CA THR A 136 27.56 20.57 0.28
C THR A 136 26.50 19.55 0.65
N TYR A 137 25.29 20.03 0.96
CA TYR A 137 24.12 19.19 1.24
C TYR A 137 23.21 19.16 0.03
N TYR A 138 22.73 17.99 -0.37
CA TYR A 138 21.72 17.87 -1.40
C TYR A 138 20.38 18.42 -0.89
N SER A 139 19.85 19.39 -1.57
CA SER A 139 18.48 19.86 -1.41
C SER A 139 17.77 19.75 -2.76
N PRO A 140 16.57 19.14 -2.81
CA PRO A 140 15.86 18.98 -4.06
C PRO A 140 15.49 20.34 -4.65
N SER A 141 15.76 20.54 -5.93
CA SER A 141 15.37 21.73 -6.66
C SER A 141 13.86 21.68 -6.99
N ILE A 142 13.28 22.87 -7.28
CA ILE A 142 11.86 22.97 -7.63
C ILE A 142 11.53 22.18 -8.92
N TRP A 143 12.50 22.05 -9.82
CA TRP A 143 12.36 21.27 -11.05
C TRP A 143 12.30 19.78 -10.79
N GLU A 144 13.05 19.27 -9.85
CA GLU A 144 13.04 17.84 -9.45
C GLU A 144 11.72 17.48 -8.79
N ILE A 145 11.20 18.37 -7.93
CA ILE A 145 9.87 18.21 -7.34
C ILE A 145 8.78 18.22 -8.42
N GLY A 146 8.87 19.14 -9.38
CA GLY A 146 7.96 19.22 -10.51
C GLY A 146 7.98 17.97 -11.39
N PHE A 147 9.16 17.46 -11.69
CA PHE A 147 9.33 16.21 -12.45
C PHE A 147 8.75 15.00 -11.70
N TYR A 148 8.99 14.94 -10.40
CA TYR A 148 8.43 13.87 -9.56
C TYR A 148 6.90 13.89 -9.52
N LEU A 149 6.28 15.04 -9.33
CA LEU A 149 4.82 15.19 -9.40
C LEU A 149 4.28 14.88 -10.80
N GLY A 150 5.00 15.26 -11.85
CA GLY A 150 4.65 14.95 -13.24
C GLY A 150 4.63 13.45 -13.52
N THR A 151 5.59 12.68 -12.99
CA THR A 151 5.61 11.22 -13.15
C THR A 151 4.44 10.56 -12.44
N PHE A 152 4.03 11.03 -11.26
CA PHE A 152 2.80 10.56 -10.61
C PHE A 152 1.55 10.87 -11.43
N GLY A 153 1.44 12.09 -11.94
CA GLY A 153 0.33 12.49 -12.82
C GLY A 153 0.23 11.60 -14.06
N LEU A 154 1.36 11.35 -14.72
CA LEU A 154 1.44 10.45 -15.87
C LEU A 154 1.01 9.02 -15.49
N PHE A 155 1.51 8.50 -14.37
CA PHE A 155 1.15 7.16 -13.90
C PHE A 155 -0.35 7.03 -13.66
N PHE A 156 -0.97 7.95 -12.91
CA PHE A 156 -2.40 7.91 -12.65
C PHE A 156 -3.23 8.08 -13.92
N THR A 157 -2.81 8.95 -14.84
CA THR A 157 -3.49 9.11 -16.13
C THR A 157 -3.48 7.82 -16.92
N CYS A 158 -2.32 7.17 -17.08
CA CYS A 158 -2.20 5.89 -17.77
C CYS A 158 -2.99 4.78 -17.05
N TYR A 159 -2.96 4.75 -15.73
CA TYR A 159 -3.69 3.75 -14.94
C TYR A 159 -5.21 3.87 -15.11
N PHE A 160 -5.77 5.06 -14.98
CA PHE A 160 -7.21 5.26 -15.15
C PHE A 160 -7.66 5.11 -16.61
N LEU A 161 -6.81 5.47 -17.56
CA LEU A 161 -7.07 5.21 -18.97
C LEU A 161 -7.12 3.72 -19.25
N PHE A 162 -6.18 2.94 -18.72
CA PHE A 162 -6.21 1.49 -18.79
C PHE A 162 -7.47 0.91 -18.13
N ALA A 163 -7.80 1.37 -16.92
CA ALA A 163 -8.98 0.92 -16.19
C ALA A 163 -10.31 1.22 -16.91
N LYS A 164 -10.33 2.24 -17.79
CA LYS A 164 -11.49 2.60 -18.61
C LYS A 164 -11.68 1.66 -19.82
N PHE A 165 -10.59 1.28 -20.46
CA PHE A 165 -10.64 0.49 -21.71
C PHE A 165 -10.52 -1.02 -21.49
N PHE A 166 -9.91 -1.45 -20.37
CA PHE A 166 -9.66 -2.85 -20.09
C PHE A 166 -10.32 -3.27 -18.76
N PRO A 167 -10.72 -4.55 -18.63
CA PRO A 167 -11.26 -5.05 -17.38
C PRO A 167 -10.17 -5.05 -16.29
N VAL A 168 -10.43 -4.33 -15.21
CA VAL A 168 -9.50 -4.20 -14.07
C VAL A 168 -9.41 -5.47 -13.24
N ILE A 169 -10.47 -6.30 -13.29
CA ILE A 169 -10.57 -7.53 -12.51
C ILE A 169 -10.38 -8.72 -13.46
N ALA A 170 -9.53 -9.68 -13.06
CA ALA A 170 -9.30 -10.89 -13.82
C ALA A 170 -10.59 -11.70 -13.96
N VAL A 171 -10.91 -12.13 -15.19
CA VAL A 171 -12.14 -12.92 -15.50
C VAL A 171 -12.21 -14.21 -14.67
N ALA A 172 -11.07 -14.82 -14.36
CA ALA A 172 -10.98 -16.02 -13.53
C ALA A 172 -11.47 -15.78 -12.09
N GLU A 173 -11.10 -14.64 -11.48
CA GLU A 173 -11.56 -14.25 -10.14
C GLU A 173 -13.05 -13.94 -10.11
N ILE A 174 -13.57 -13.26 -11.15
CA ILE A 174 -15.01 -13.00 -11.28
C ILE A 174 -15.78 -14.31 -11.35
N LYS A 175 -15.33 -15.27 -12.17
CA LYS A 175 -15.97 -16.60 -12.26
C LYS A 175 -15.98 -17.34 -10.93
N HIS A 176 -14.91 -17.26 -10.15
CA HIS A 176 -14.83 -17.89 -8.82
C HIS A 176 -15.79 -17.22 -7.84
N ILE A 177 -15.84 -15.89 -7.81
CA ILE A 177 -16.75 -15.11 -6.96
C ILE A 177 -18.21 -15.38 -7.33
N LEU A 178 -18.53 -15.39 -8.63
CA LEU A 178 -19.88 -15.69 -9.13
C LEU A 178 -20.30 -17.13 -8.80
N LYS A 179 -19.39 -18.11 -8.86
CA LYS A 179 -19.67 -19.48 -8.46
C LYS A 179 -20.00 -19.59 -6.99
N THR A 180 -19.26 -18.87 -6.12
CA THR A 180 -19.45 -18.89 -4.66
C THR A 180 -20.63 -18.02 -4.21
N SER A 181 -20.82 -16.85 -4.83
CA SER A 181 -21.94 -15.93 -4.56
C SER A 181 -23.19 -16.29 -5.33
N GLY A 182 -23.07 -17.01 -6.46
CA GLY A 182 -24.18 -17.39 -7.31
C GLY A 182 -25.19 -18.29 -6.59
N GLU A 183 -24.77 -19.17 -5.70
CA GLU A 183 -25.65 -19.97 -4.87
C GLU A 183 -26.36 -19.12 -3.80
N ASN A 184 -25.63 -18.23 -3.16
CA ASN A 184 -26.20 -17.30 -2.18
C ASN A 184 -27.12 -16.25 -2.81
N TYR A 185 -26.77 -15.79 -4.01
CA TYR A 185 -27.61 -14.86 -4.79
C TYR A 185 -28.89 -15.52 -5.26
N LYS A 186 -28.84 -16.73 -5.79
CA LYS A 186 -30.01 -17.53 -6.17
C LYS A 186 -30.93 -17.78 -4.98
N ALA A 187 -30.37 -18.19 -3.82
CA ALA A 187 -31.11 -18.38 -2.60
C ALA A 187 -31.82 -17.11 -2.14
N LYS A 188 -31.14 -15.95 -2.22
CA LYS A 188 -31.68 -14.66 -1.83
C LYS A 188 -32.79 -14.17 -2.80
N MET A 189 -32.61 -14.41 -4.10
CA MET A 189 -33.65 -14.10 -5.11
C MET A 189 -34.88 -14.98 -4.94
N THR A 190 -34.70 -16.27 -4.66
CA THR A 190 -35.83 -17.20 -4.38
C THR A 190 -36.57 -16.81 -3.10
N GLU A 191 -35.90 -16.31 -2.07
CA GLU A 191 -36.53 -15.77 -0.86
C GLU A 191 -37.31 -14.48 -1.14
N LEU A 192 -36.78 -13.59 -1.99
CA LEU A 192 -37.45 -12.34 -2.36
C LEU A 192 -38.69 -12.62 -3.21
N GLU A 193 -38.58 -13.52 -4.21
CA GLU A 193 -39.72 -13.95 -5.04
C GLU A 193 -40.83 -14.59 -4.19
N LYS A 194 -40.45 -15.41 -3.19
CA LYS A 194 -41.40 -16.00 -2.27
C LYS A 194 -42.09 -14.94 -1.41
N LYS A 195 -41.36 -13.94 -0.96
CA LYS A 195 -41.87 -12.84 -0.15
C LYS A 195 -42.79 -11.89 -0.92
N ASP A 196 -42.52 -11.69 -2.21
CA ASP A 196 -43.41 -10.90 -3.07
C ASP A 196 -44.64 -11.68 -3.49
N SER A 197 -44.58 -13.00 -3.70
CA SER A 197 -45.75 -13.84 -3.93
C SER A 197 -46.65 -13.89 -2.70
N ASP A 198 -46.08 -14.04 -1.51
CA ASP A 198 -46.85 -14.03 -0.25
C ASP A 198 -47.56 -12.67 0.01
N LYS A 199 -46.94 -11.54 -0.36
CA LYS A 199 -47.57 -10.22 -0.31
C LYS A 199 -48.73 -10.11 -1.29
N PHE A 200 -48.57 -10.61 -2.50
CA PHE A 200 -49.62 -10.58 -3.50
C PHE A 200 -50.85 -11.38 -3.09
N TYR A 201 -50.64 -12.54 -2.47
CA TYR A 201 -51.75 -13.35 -1.91
C TYR A 201 -52.46 -12.68 -0.73
N ILE A 202 -51.74 -11.94 0.10
CA ILE A 202 -52.35 -11.20 1.23
C ILE A 202 -53.20 -10.03 0.73
N GLU A 203 -52.74 -9.28 -0.29
CA GLU A 203 -53.52 -8.18 -0.90
C GLU A 203 -54.76 -8.69 -1.64
N GLU A 204 -54.68 -9.84 -2.32
CA GLU A 204 -55.88 -10.44 -2.95
C GLU A 204 -56.94 -10.89 -1.95
N VAL A 205 -56.52 -11.39 -0.79
CA VAL A 205 -57.45 -11.82 0.30
C VAL A 205 -58.04 -10.64 1.01
N GLU A 206 -57.32 -9.53 1.18
CA GLU A 206 -57.87 -8.29 1.78
C GLU A 206 -58.87 -7.55 0.88
N HIS A 207 -58.74 -7.66 -0.44
CA HIS A 207 -59.70 -7.08 -1.40
C HIS A 207 -60.90 -7.96 -1.68
N ALA A 208 -60.94 -9.20 -1.20
CA ALA A 208 -62.06 -10.14 -1.39
C ALA A 208 -63.04 -10.17 -0.20
N HIS A 209 -62.81 -9.39 0.81
CA HIS A 209 -63.69 -9.14 1.96
C HIS A 209 -64.16 -7.67 2.02
#